data_46073cb310ec874b30fd65e0f84166ea
#
_entry.id   46073cb310ec874b30fd65e0f84166ea
#
_cell.length_a   1.000
_cell.length_b   1.000
_cell.length_c   1.000
_cell.angle_alpha   90.00
_cell.angle_beta   90.00
_cell.angle_gamma   90.00
#
_symmetry.space_group_name_H-M   'P 1'
#
loop_
_entity.id
_entity.type
_entity.pdbx_description
1 polymer ?
#
loop_
_entity_poly.entity_id
_entity_poly.type
_entity_poly.pdbx_seq_one_letter_code
_entity_poly.pdbx_strand_id
1 'polypeptide(L)'
;MTEAQFQRSVIELAQLNGWKVAHFRPAQNSKGNWRTPVAADGKGFPDLVLVKDRVIFAELKTDKGRIRPEQRAWLDAIHAATTGDPPPCDRTIIETRVWRPRDWPDILNTLNTRKQAPW
;
A
#
# COMPACT_ATOMS: atom_id res chain seq x y z
N MET A 1 10.20 10.12 -13.42
CA MET A 1 9.50 8.85 -13.22
C MET A 1 8.01 9.14 -13.12
N THR A 2 7.19 8.49 -13.93
CA THR A 2 5.73 8.60 -13.84
C THR A 2 5.21 7.77 -12.68
N GLU A 3 3.96 8.04 -12.27
CA GLU A 3 3.29 7.22 -11.26
C GLU A 3 3.22 5.75 -11.67
N ALA A 4 2.89 5.49 -12.93
CA ALA A 4 2.81 4.11 -13.45
C ALA A 4 4.18 3.40 -13.41
N GLN A 5 5.25 4.11 -13.74
CA GLN A 5 6.61 3.56 -13.65
C GLN A 5 6.99 3.27 -12.21
N PHE A 6 6.65 4.16 -11.30
CA PHE A 6 6.92 3.97 -9.88
C PHE A 6 6.16 2.76 -9.33
N GLN A 7 4.87 2.66 -9.63
CA GLN A 7 4.04 1.51 -9.22
C GLN A 7 4.63 0.20 -9.71
N ARG A 8 5.03 0.15 -10.98
CA ARG A 8 5.65 -1.06 -11.56
C ARG A 8 6.93 -1.43 -10.82
N SER A 9 7.77 -0.44 -10.52
CA SER A 9 9.03 -0.67 -9.80
C SER A 9 8.80 -1.23 -8.40
N VAL A 10 7.83 -0.70 -7.67
CA VAL A 10 7.47 -1.18 -6.33
C VAL A 10 6.94 -2.62 -6.40
N ILE A 11 6.02 -2.89 -7.33
CA ILE A 11 5.43 -4.22 -7.49
C ILE A 11 6.51 -5.26 -7.84
N GLU A 12 7.38 -4.95 -8.79
CA GLU A 12 8.47 -5.85 -9.20
C GLU A 12 9.42 -6.13 -8.03
N LEU A 13 9.80 -5.11 -7.29
CA LEU A 13 10.66 -5.28 -6.12
C LEU A 13 10.00 -6.17 -5.07
N ALA A 14 8.73 -5.93 -4.79
CA ALA A 14 7.99 -6.71 -3.80
C ALA A 14 7.90 -8.18 -4.22
N GLN A 15 7.52 -8.45 -5.46
CA GLN A 15 7.40 -9.81 -5.97
C GLN A 15 8.75 -10.53 -5.98
N LEU A 16 9.81 -9.82 -6.34
CA LEU A 16 11.18 -10.37 -6.31
C LEU A 16 11.58 -10.81 -4.90
N ASN A 17 11.08 -10.13 -3.88
CA ASN A 17 11.36 -10.45 -2.48
C ASN A 17 10.31 -11.38 -1.84
N GLY A 18 9.47 -11.99 -2.64
CA GLY A 18 8.52 -13.00 -2.18
C GLY A 18 7.20 -12.46 -1.63
N TRP A 19 6.91 -11.19 -1.83
CA TRP A 19 5.63 -10.61 -1.44
C TRP A 19 4.53 -10.99 -2.41
N LYS A 20 3.35 -11.29 -1.88
CA LYS A 20 2.13 -11.39 -2.68
C LYS A 20 1.55 -9.99 -2.78
N VAL A 21 1.21 -9.55 -3.99
CA VAL A 21 0.81 -8.16 -4.24
C VAL A 21 -0.54 -8.12 -4.94
N ALA A 22 -1.48 -7.36 -4.37
CA ALA A 22 -2.72 -6.97 -5.04
C ALA A 22 -2.62 -5.50 -5.41
N HIS A 23 -2.87 -5.18 -6.68
CA HIS A 23 -2.83 -3.83 -7.21
C HIS A 23 -4.21 -3.46 -7.76
N PHE A 24 -4.79 -2.39 -7.24
CA PHE A 24 -6.12 -1.92 -7.65
C PHE A 24 -5.95 -0.84 -8.71
N ARG A 25 -6.19 -1.20 -9.97
CA ARG A 25 -5.99 -0.32 -11.13
C ARG A 25 -7.25 0.42 -11.49
N PRO A 26 -7.14 1.73 -11.82
CA PRO A 26 -8.22 2.41 -12.52
C PRO A 26 -8.48 1.70 -13.85
N ALA A 27 -9.76 1.52 -14.18
CA ALA A 27 -10.19 0.98 -15.46
C ALA A 27 -11.05 2.00 -16.18
N GLN A 28 -10.97 2.01 -17.51
CA GLN A 28 -11.79 2.89 -18.34
C GLN A 28 -13.20 2.31 -18.47
N ASN A 29 -14.22 3.12 -18.17
CA ASN A 29 -15.62 2.71 -18.35
C ASN A 29 -16.08 2.91 -19.80
N SER A 30 -17.34 2.56 -20.10
CA SER A 30 -17.92 2.70 -21.43
C SER A 30 -17.97 4.14 -21.93
N LYS A 31 -17.89 5.13 -21.05
CA LYS A 31 -17.87 6.56 -21.40
C LYS A 31 -16.45 7.11 -21.52
N GLY A 32 -15.43 6.27 -21.43
CA GLY A 32 -14.04 6.69 -21.50
C GLY A 32 -13.45 7.23 -20.20
N ASN A 33 -14.19 7.22 -19.10
CA ASN A 33 -13.70 7.70 -17.81
C ASN A 33 -12.91 6.62 -17.09
N TRP A 34 -11.79 7.02 -16.45
CA TRP A 34 -10.96 6.14 -15.67
C TRP A 34 -11.51 6.02 -14.26
N ARG A 35 -11.82 4.80 -13.82
CA ARG A 35 -12.30 4.52 -12.48
C ARG A 35 -11.76 3.19 -11.99
N THR A 36 -11.42 3.11 -10.69
CA THR A 36 -11.17 1.84 -10.03
C THR A 36 -12.52 1.24 -9.67
N PRO A 37 -12.82 0.00 -10.11
CA PRO A 37 -14.05 -0.65 -9.69
C PRO A 37 -14.07 -0.85 -8.19
N VAL A 38 -14.97 -0.17 -7.51
CA VAL A 38 -15.13 -0.28 -6.05
C VAL A 38 -16.62 -0.26 -5.71
N ALA A 39 -16.94 -0.85 -4.58
CA ALA A 39 -18.28 -0.86 -4.03
C ALA A 39 -18.23 -0.37 -2.59
N ALA A 40 -19.40 -0.05 -2.04
CA ALA A 40 -19.54 0.46 -0.68
C ALA A 40 -18.61 1.67 -0.44
N ASP A 41 -17.80 1.64 0.60
CA ASP A 41 -16.90 2.72 0.97
C ASP A 41 -15.52 2.60 0.32
N GLY A 42 -15.40 1.80 -0.74
CA GLY A 42 -14.10 1.45 -1.35
C GLY A 42 -13.34 2.60 -2.01
N LYS A 43 -13.98 3.74 -2.27
CA LYS A 43 -13.29 4.89 -2.84
C LYS A 43 -12.16 5.36 -1.95
N GLY A 44 -10.98 5.51 -2.54
CA GLY A 44 -9.77 5.92 -1.80
C GLY A 44 -9.01 4.79 -1.14
N PHE A 45 -9.44 3.53 -1.34
CA PHE A 45 -8.71 2.37 -0.83
C PHE A 45 -7.26 2.39 -1.34
N PRO A 46 -6.26 2.00 -0.50
CA PRO A 46 -4.86 2.04 -0.91
C PRO A 46 -4.57 1.27 -2.20
N ASP A 47 -3.59 1.74 -2.96
CA ASP A 47 -3.25 1.18 -4.27
C ASP A 47 -2.78 -0.27 -4.22
N LEU A 48 -2.03 -0.62 -3.18
CA LEU A 48 -1.42 -1.94 -3.05
C LEU A 48 -1.75 -2.57 -1.69
N VAL A 49 -1.97 -3.88 -1.74
CA VAL A 49 -1.93 -4.73 -0.55
C VAL A 49 -0.81 -5.73 -0.76
N LEU A 50 0.15 -5.77 0.17
CA LEU A 50 1.32 -6.64 0.09
C LEU A 50 1.31 -7.57 1.30
N VAL A 51 1.48 -8.86 1.05
CA VAL A 51 1.45 -9.88 2.09
C VAL A 51 2.67 -10.79 2.00
N LYS A 52 3.36 -10.95 3.12
CA LYS A 52 4.44 -11.91 3.27
C LYS A 52 4.44 -12.44 4.70
N ASP A 53 5.26 -11.88 5.58
CA ASP A 53 5.25 -12.15 7.03
C ASP A 53 4.38 -11.15 7.78
N ARG A 54 3.87 -10.16 7.09
CA ARG A 54 2.97 -9.13 7.57
C ARG A 54 2.16 -8.59 6.40
N VAL A 55 1.19 -7.74 6.69
CA VAL A 55 0.36 -7.09 5.66
C VAL A 55 0.70 -5.62 5.60
N ILE A 56 0.99 -5.12 4.41
CA ILE A 56 1.23 -3.69 4.17
C ILE A 56 0.15 -3.16 3.23
N PHE A 57 -0.51 -2.09 3.65
CA PHE A 57 -1.40 -1.29 2.80
C PHE A 57 -0.61 -0.07 2.36
N ALA A 58 -0.35 0.06 1.07
CA ALA A 58 0.49 1.12 0.54
C ALA A 58 -0.25 1.99 -0.46
N GLU A 59 -0.24 3.30 -0.20
CA GLU A 59 -0.67 4.32 -1.15
C GLU A 59 0.55 4.84 -1.89
N LEU A 60 0.50 4.84 -3.21
CA LEU A 60 1.62 5.29 -4.04
C LEU A 60 1.32 6.65 -4.64
N LYS A 61 2.23 7.57 -4.49
CA LYS A 61 2.12 8.93 -5.00
C LYS A 61 3.40 9.36 -5.71
N THR A 62 3.28 10.28 -6.66
CA THR A 62 4.45 10.99 -7.17
C THR A 62 5.01 11.89 -6.07
N ASP A 63 6.22 12.42 -6.25
CA ASP A 63 6.84 13.27 -5.23
C ASP A 63 6.01 14.51 -4.91
N LYS A 64 5.19 14.97 -5.86
CA LYS A 64 4.35 16.16 -5.72
C LYS A 64 2.87 15.84 -5.59
N GLY A 65 2.49 14.57 -5.70
CA GLY A 65 1.09 14.15 -5.61
C GLY A 65 0.52 14.34 -4.21
N ARG A 66 -0.74 14.73 -4.12
CA ARG A 66 -1.43 14.95 -2.83
C ARG A 66 -2.29 13.75 -2.47
N ILE A 67 -2.31 13.43 -1.18
CA ILE A 67 -3.24 12.44 -0.65
C ILE A 67 -4.61 13.10 -0.56
N ARG A 68 -5.61 12.46 -1.20
CA ARG A 68 -6.99 12.94 -1.14
C ARG A 68 -7.64 12.57 0.19
N PRO A 69 -8.68 13.31 0.63
CA PRO A 69 -9.34 13.05 1.91
C PRO A 69 -9.82 11.60 2.08
N GLU A 70 -10.41 11.00 1.04
CA GLU A 70 -10.89 9.62 1.09
C GLU A 70 -9.74 8.61 1.21
N GLN A 71 -8.57 8.90 0.64
CA GLN A 71 -7.38 8.07 0.80
C GLN A 71 -6.83 8.17 2.23
N ARG A 72 -6.80 9.37 2.76
CA ARG A 72 -6.38 9.61 4.15
C ARG A 72 -7.29 8.89 5.13
N ALA A 73 -8.60 8.95 4.90
CA ALA A 73 -9.57 8.30 5.76
C ALA A 73 -9.33 6.79 5.85
N TRP A 74 -9.02 6.13 4.74
CA TRP A 74 -8.69 4.71 4.73
C TRP A 74 -7.41 4.40 5.50
N LEU A 75 -6.35 5.16 5.25
CA LEU A 75 -5.07 4.96 5.96
C LEU A 75 -5.23 5.16 7.46
N ASP A 76 -5.95 6.21 7.87
CA ASP A 76 -6.19 6.49 9.28
C ASP A 76 -7.04 5.39 9.93
N ALA A 77 -8.06 4.89 9.23
CA ALA A 77 -8.91 3.82 9.76
C ALA A 77 -8.12 2.51 9.96
N ILE A 78 -7.28 2.14 9.01
CA ILE A 78 -6.45 0.94 9.12
C ILE A 78 -5.44 1.11 10.27
N HIS A 79 -4.79 2.26 10.34
CA HIS A 79 -3.82 2.55 11.39
C HIS A 79 -4.48 2.49 12.79
N ALA A 80 -5.63 3.12 12.94
CA ALA A 80 -6.37 3.10 14.20
C ALA A 80 -6.76 1.69 14.64
N ALA A 81 -7.15 0.84 13.68
CA ALA A 81 -7.53 -0.53 13.97
C ALA A 81 -6.36 -1.38 14.47
N THR A 82 -5.12 -1.00 14.09
CA THR A 82 -3.91 -1.76 14.46
C THR A 82 -3.19 -1.20 15.67
N THR A 83 -3.54 0.01 16.12
CA THR A 83 -2.87 0.70 17.23
C THR A 83 -3.81 0.97 18.41
N GLY A 84 -4.97 0.29 18.45
CA GLY A 84 -5.93 0.46 19.55
C GLY A 84 -5.35 0.12 20.91
N ASP A 85 -5.94 0.67 21.98
CA ASP A 85 -5.57 0.39 23.37
C ASP A 85 -6.73 -0.34 24.07
N PRO A 86 -6.57 -1.61 24.50
CA PRO A 86 -5.33 -2.41 24.36
C PRO A 86 -5.05 -2.81 22.89
N PRO A 87 -3.79 -3.05 22.52
CA PRO A 87 -3.49 -3.49 21.18
C PRO A 87 -4.15 -4.84 20.88
N PRO A 88 -4.61 -5.07 19.63
CA PRO A 88 -5.36 -6.28 19.27
C PRO A 88 -4.51 -7.56 19.37
N CYS A 89 -3.19 -7.46 19.34
CA CYS A 89 -2.29 -8.59 19.52
C CYS A 89 -0.88 -8.09 19.86
N ASP A 90 -0.01 -9.01 20.28
CA ASP A 90 1.39 -8.69 20.65
C ASP A 90 2.26 -8.35 19.44
N ARG A 91 1.77 -8.57 18.23
CA ARG A 91 2.51 -8.32 17.00
C ARG A 91 1.75 -7.35 16.12
N THR A 92 2.42 -6.31 15.67
CA THR A 92 1.90 -5.47 14.61
C THR A 92 2.17 -6.20 13.30
N ILE A 93 1.13 -6.84 12.76
CA ILE A 93 1.19 -7.58 11.51
C ILE A 93 0.60 -6.78 10.34
N ILE A 94 0.00 -5.64 10.61
CA ILE A 94 -0.61 -4.76 9.61
C ILE A 94 0.08 -3.41 9.70
N GLU A 95 0.53 -2.91 8.55
CA GLU A 95 1.20 -1.63 8.44
C GLU A 95 0.56 -0.81 7.33
N THR A 96 0.62 0.51 7.47
CA THR A 96 0.22 1.45 6.42
C THR A 96 1.41 2.25 5.96
N ARG A 97 1.48 2.54 4.66
CA ARG A 97 2.55 3.33 4.07
C ARG A 97 2.00 4.27 3.02
N VAL A 98 2.59 5.45 2.94
CA VAL A 98 2.51 6.32 1.78
C VAL A 98 3.90 6.37 1.19
N TRP A 99 4.06 5.86 -0.03
CA TRP A 99 5.36 5.79 -0.67
C TRP A 99 5.42 6.71 -1.89
N ARG A 100 6.54 7.41 -1.98
CA ARG A 100 6.89 8.30 -3.08
C ARG A 100 8.22 7.86 -3.67
N PRO A 101 8.58 8.23 -4.90
CA PRO A 101 9.88 7.87 -5.46
C PRO A 101 11.07 8.25 -4.57
N ARG A 102 10.99 9.38 -3.87
CA ARG A 102 12.04 9.80 -2.93
C ARG A 102 12.22 8.88 -1.73
N ASP A 103 11.22 8.04 -1.46
CA ASP A 103 11.26 7.07 -0.35
C ASP A 103 11.91 5.75 -0.75
N TRP A 104 12.49 5.67 -1.94
CA TRP A 104 13.01 4.42 -2.49
C TRP A 104 13.97 3.68 -1.54
N PRO A 105 14.93 4.34 -0.85
CA PRO A 105 15.77 3.65 0.12
C PRO A 105 14.97 2.97 1.24
N ASP A 106 13.92 3.62 1.73
CA ASP A 106 13.05 3.07 2.77
C ASP A 106 12.20 1.91 2.21
N ILE A 107 11.70 2.05 0.99
CA ILE A 107 10.93 1.00 0.30
C ILE A 107 11.80 -0.25 0.14
N LEU A 108 13.03 -0.10 -0.33
CA LEU A 108 13.98 -1.19 -0.46
C LEU A 108 14.19 -1.90 0.87
N ASN A 109 14.45 -1.13 1.92
CA ASN A 109 14.70 -1.68 3.25
C ASN A 109 13.47 -2.42 3.78
N THR A 110 12.29 -1.83 3.64
CA THR A 110 11.03 -2.41 4.11
C THR A 110 10.72 -3.74 3.41
N LEU A 111 10.85 -3.79 2.09
CA LEU A 111 10.50 -4.97 1.31
C LEU A 111 11.57 -6.06 1.35
N ASN A 112 12.82 -5.70 1.59
CA ASN A 112 13.91 -6.66 1.72
C ASN A 112 14.03 -7.25 3.12
N THR A 113 13.45 -6.61 4.14
CA THR A 113 13.57 -7.06 5.53
C THR A 113 12.76 -8.34 5.72
N ARG A 114 13.41 -9.38 6.23
CA ARG A 114 12.77 -10.62 6.65
C ARG A 114 12.70 -10.64 8.16
N LYS A 115 11.57 -11.07 8.71
CA LYS A 115 11.54 -11.44 10.12
C LYS A 115 12.43 -12.65 10.28
N GLN A 116 13.36 -12.56 11.21
CA GLN A 116 14.21 -13.71 11.54
C GLN A 116 13.35 -14.80 12.16
N ALA A 117 13.53 -16.02 11.63
CA ALA A 117 12.95 -17.17 12.26
C ALA A 117 13.57 -17.37 13.65
N PRO A 118 12.81 -17.84 14.64
CA PRO A 118 13.30 -17.97 16.01
C PRO A 118 14.26 -19.15 16.21
N TRP A 119 14.66 -19.79 15.15
CA TRP A 119 15.60 -20.91 15.19
C TRP A 119 16.93 -20.61 14.53
#